data_c87a0cda9706a888fbbbe4de3c23d5d8
#
_entry.id   c87a0cda9706a888fbbbe4de3c23d5d8
#
_cell.length_a   1.000
_cell.length_b   1.000
_cell.length_c   1.000
_cell.angle_alpha   90.00
_cell.angle_beta   90.00
_cell.angle_gamma   90.00
#
_symmetry.space_group_name_H-M   'P 1'
#
loop_
_entity.id
_entity.type
_entity.pdbx_description
1 polymer ?
#
loop_
_entity_poly.entity_id
_entity_poly.type
_entity_poly.pdbx_seq_one_letter_code
_entity_poly.pdbx_strand_id
1 'polypeptide(L)'
;MNSEGPAGSGSDSPDGEATDGENDARTSADDGDGDQNERPRKKQRSFWKELPILIGIALVLALLIKTFLVQAFSIPSASMQNTLQEGDRVLVDKLTPWFGSEPERGEVVVFHDPDGWLDGEPTLEPNAVQRVLGWIGLMPSAEEKDLIKRVVGVAGDTVECKGTGPLKVNGKALNEPYVYPGNTPCTVDDTGGQFKVKVPEGKIWVMGDHRQNSLDSRYHQNDSNKGMVPVSQVVGRAIVVAWPPTRWSTLPVPDTFEQNLSAAAPGALGLAGAVPLVLWRRRRLLATESPRVSGTGTAG
;
A
#
# COMPACT_ATOMS: atom_id res chain seq x y z
N MET A 1 62.34 -15.91 -3.18
CA MET A 1 63.02 -14.66 -2.87
C MET A 1 62.20 -14.04 -1.76
N ASN A 2 62.54 -14.36 -0.51
CA ASN A 2 63.37 -13.63 0.41
C ASN A 2 62.80 -12.25 0.69
N SER A 3 62.55 -11.77 1.90
CA SER A 3 63.13 -12.02 3.23
C SER A 3 62.34 -11.17 4.21
N GLU A 4 61.97 -11.69 5.36
CA GLU A 4 62.56 -11.49 6.69
C GLU A 4 62.25 -10.13 7.34
N GLY A 5 61.78 -10.27 8.58
CA GLY A 5 61.56 -9.29 9.63
C GLY A 5 62.89 -8.62 10.15
N PRO A 6 63.02 -8.06 11.36
CA PRO A 6 62.60 -8.61 12.69
C PRO A 6 62.15 -7.54 13.74
N ALA A 7 61.59 -7.93 14.79
CA ALA A 7 61.79 -7.92 16.27
C ALA A 7 62.60 -6.80 16.95
N GLY A 8 62.17 -6.46 18.18
CA GLY A 8 62.88 -5.76 19.26
C GLY A 8 61.88 -5.14 20.25
N SER A 9 61.57 -5.67 21.41
CA SER A 9 62.20 -5.95 22.68
C SER A 9 62.56 -4.71 23.52
N GLY A 10 62.19 -4.85 24.82
CA GLY A 10 62.76 -4.17 25.98
C GLY A 10 61.75 -3.37 26.82
N SER A 11 61.22 -3.95 27.93
CA SER A 11 61.77 -3.95 29.31
C SER A 11 62.00 -2.54 29.85
N ASP A 12 61.38 -2.14 30.97
CA ASP A 12 61.81 -2.37 32.34
C ASP A 12 60.85 -1.65 33.31
N SER A 13 60.53 -2.32 34.40
CA SER A 13 60.18 -1.72 35.71
C SER A 13 61.47 -1.30 36.43
N PRO A 14 61.51 -0.47 37.53
CA PRO A 14 61.12 -0.96 38.83
C PRO A 14 60.64 0.09 39.90
N ASP A 15 60.03 -0.44 40.94
CA ASP A 15 60.16 -0.25 42.37
C ASP A 15 60.21 1.12 43.07
N GLY A 16 59.58 1.13 44.24
CA GLY A 16 59.83 2.02 45.37
C GLY A 16 58.55 2.41 46.09
N GLU A 17 58.17 1.71 47.07
CA GLU A 17 58.53 1.57 48.51
C GLU A 17 57.79 2.55 49.44
N ALA A 18 57.22 1.90 50.44
CA ALA A 18 56.52 2.25 51.64
C ALA A 18 56.93 3.51 52.39
N THR A 19 55.97 4.11 53.14
CA THR A 19 56.18 4.31 54.60
C THR A 19 54.85 4.54 55.34
N ASP A 20 54.84 3.92 56.50
CA ASP A 20 53.89 3.96 57.61
C ASP A 20 53.58 5.35 58.20
N GLY A 21 52.46 5.41 58.90
CA GLY A 21 52.11 6.57 59.74
C GLY A 21 50.82 6.35 60.51
N GLU A 22 50.91 5.75 61.58
CA GLU A 22 50.04 5.37 62.69
C GLU A 22 49.49 6.58 63.49
N ASN A 23 48.38 6.32 64.23
CA ASN A 23 47.82 6.99 65.43
C ASN A 23 46.82 8.11 65.19
N ASP A 24 45.74 8.18 65.85
CA ASP A 24 45.18 7.76 67.13
C ASP A 24 43.80 8.43 67.33
N ALA A 25 42.92 7.64 67.85
CA ALA A 25 41.82 7.89 68.77
C ALA A 25 41.19 9.30 68.98
N ARG A 26 39.86 9.31 68.93
CA ARG A 26 38.91 9.56 70.06
C ARG A 26 37.57 10.10 69.62
N THR A 27 36.54 9.29 69.89
CA THR A 27 35.33 9.62 70.65
C THR A 27 34.61 10.92 70.36
N SER A 28 33.41 10.85 69.86
CA SER A 28 32.20 11.40 70.51
C SER A 28 30.95 10.91 69.80
N ALA A 29 30.04 10.39 70.60
CA ALA A 29 28.65 10.12 70.24
C ALA A 29 27.92 11.42 69.91
N ASP A 30 27.11 11.40 68.89
CA ASP A 30 25.95 12.28 68.83
C ASP A 30 24.83 11.53 68.08
N ASP A 31 23.75 11.35 68.81
CA ASP A 31 22.46 10.82 68.35
C ASP A 31 21.86 11.80 67.33
N GLY A 32 21.72 11.33 66.10
CA GLY A 32 21.02 12.03 65.01
C GLY A 32 20.07 11.07 64.34
N ASP A 33 18.85 11.08 64.84
CA ASP A 33 17.65 10.52 64.22
C ASP A 33 17.56 11.01 62.76
N GLY A 34 17.95 10.15 61.83
CA GLY A 34 17.97 10.37 60.40
C GLY A 34 16.90 9.53 59.73
N ASP A 35 15.74 10.09 59.64
CA ASP A 35 14.60 9.65 58.79
C ASP A 35 15.12 8.98 57.48
N GLN A 36 15.20 7.65 57.49
CA GLN A 36 15.48 6.88 56.29
C GLN A 36 14.22 6.85 55.44
N ASN A 37 14.09 7.86 54.62
CA ASN A 37 13.18 7.91 53.51
C ASN A 37 13.50 6.74 52.57
N GLU A 38 13.02 5.56 52.92
CA GLU A 38 13.08 4.36 52.09
C GLU A 38 12.21 4.63 50.85
N ARG A 39 12.84 5.17 49.79
CA ARG A 39 12.22 5.20 48.46
C ARG A 39 11.88 3.75 48.11
N PRO A 40 10.59 3.44 47.83
CA PRO A 40 10.18 2.09 47.50
C PRO A 40 11.01 1.62 46.29
N ARG A 41 11.88 0.66 46.49
CA ARG A 41 12.58 -0.06 45.42
C ARG A 41 11.47 -0.63 44.54
N LYS A 42 11.22 -0.02 43.37
CA LYS A 42 10.36 -0.56 42.32
C LYS A 42 10.93 -1.96 42.04
N LYS A 43 10.16 -3.01 42.42
CA LYS A 43 10.48 -4.40 42.08
C LYS A 43 10.68 -4.43 40.57
N GLN A 44 11.90 -4.57 40.12
CA GLN A 44 12.21 -4.83 38.73
C GLN A 44 11.50 -6.15 38.40
N ARG A 45 10.42 -6.02 37.62
CA ARG A 45 9.71 -7.18 37.11
C ARG A 45 10.74 -8.00 36.33
N SER A 46 10.80 -9.29 36.60
CA SER A 46 11.77 -10.18 35.98
C SER A 46 11.55 -10.12 34.46
N PHE A 47 12.54 -9.61 33.73
CA PHE A 47 12.58 -9.52 32.27
C PHE A 47 12.14 -10.85 31.61
N TRP A 48 12.53 -12.00 32.20
CA TRP A 48 12.15 -13.31 31.73
C TRP A 48 10.65 -13.64 31.80
N LYS A 49 9.88 -12.94 32.64
CA LYS A 49 8.41 -13.09 32.71
C LYS A 49 7.70 -12.18 31.76
N GLU A 50 8.28 -11.03 31.42
CA GLU A 50 7.70 -10.08 30.47
C GLU A 50 7.99 -10.45 29.00
N LEU A 51 9.14 -11.10 28.75
CA LEU A 51 9.55 -11.52 27.41
C LEU A 51 8.52 -12.39 26.68
N PRO A 52 7.97 -13.49 27.27
CA PRO A 52 6.98 -14.30 26.56
C PRO A 52 5.66 -13.55 26.29
N ILE A 53 5.29 -12.62 27.16
CA ILE A 53 4.09 -11.79 26.96
C ILE A 53 4.32 -10.83 25.78
N LEU A 54 5.49 -10.17 25.71
CA LEU A 54 5.85 -9.30 24.60
C LEU A 54 5.93 -10.05 23.28
N ILE A 55 6.51 -11.25 23.28
CA ILE A 55 6.53 -12.12 22.10
C ILE A 55 5.10 -12.51 21.71
N GLY A 56 4.24 -12.87 22.66
CA GLY A 56 2.84 -13.20 22.41
C GLY A 56 2.08 -12.02 21.78
N ILE A 57 2.24 -10.82 22.32
CA ILE A 57 1.62 -9.60 21.76
C ILE A 57 2.16 -9.31 20.35
N ALA A 58 3.48 -9.42 20.16
CA ALA A 58 4.09 -9.19 18.85
C ALA A 58 3.59 -10.20 17.81
N LEU A 59 3.46 -11.48 18.18
CA LEU A 59 2.91 -12.52 17.31
C LEU A 59 1.44 -12.26 16.95
N VAL A 60 0.61 -11.90 17.94
CA VAL A 60 -0.80 -11.57 17.71
C VAL A 60 -0.89 -10.35 16.79
N LEU A 61 -0.12 -9.30 17.04
CA LEU A 61 -0.10 -8.11 16.19
C LEU A 61 0.37 -8.44 14.77
N ALA A 62 1.42 -9.23 14.62
CA ALA A 62 1.92 -9.68 13.32
C ALA A 62 0.87 -10.50 12.56
N LEU A 63 0.13 -11.37 13.26
CA LEU A 63 -0.98 -12.13 12.66
C LEU A 63 -2.13 -11.22 12.22
N LEU A 64 -2.49 -10.23 13.04
CA LEU A 64 -3.52 -9.25 12.68
C LEU A 64 -3.10 -8.44 11.45
N ILE A 65 -1.88 -7.91 11.44
CA ILE A 65 -1.34 -7.17 10.30
C ILE A 65 -1.40 -8.04 9.04
N LYS A 66 -0.91 -9.28 9.12
CA LYS A 66 -0.87 -10.19 7.99
C LYS A 66 -2.26 -10.58 7.49
N THR A 67 -3.21 -10.84 8.39
CA THR A 67 -4.56 -11.30 8.02
C THR A 67 -5.40 -10.19 7.41
N PHE A 68 -5.27 -8.96 7.94
CA PHE A 68 -6.18 -7.87 7.60
C PHE A 68 -5.56 -6.79 6.71
N LEU A 69 -4.24 -6.57 6.76
CA LEU A 69 -3.64 -5.43 6.09
C LEU A 69 -2.98 -5.77 4.75
N VAL A 70 -2.12 -6.77 4.73
CA VAL A 70 -1.26 -7.05 3.57
C VAL A 70 -1.16 -8.55 3.33
N GLN A 71 -1.34 -8.96 2.08
CA GLN A 71 -1.17 -10.35 1.64
C GLN A 71 -0.13 -10.43 0.52
N ALA A 72 0.72 -11.46 0.57
CA ALA A 72 1.69 -11.72 -0.50
C ALA A 72 1.08 -12.67 -1.54
N PHE A 73 1.17 -12.31 -2.81
CA PHE A 73 0.76 -13.13 -3.95
C PHE A 73 1.96 -13.47 -4.83
N SER A 74 1.99 -14.68 -5.37
CA SER A 74 2.98 -15.10 -6.38
C SER A 74 2.41 -14.87 -7.77
N ILE A 75 3.23 -14.39 -8.68
CA ILE A 75 2.83 -14.14 -10.08
C ILE A 75 3.14 -15.40 -10.91
N PRO A 76 2.11 -16.15 -11.34
CA PRO A 76 2.32 -17.41 -12.05
C PRO A 76 2.43 -17.23 -13.57
N SER A 77 2.02 -16.08 -14.12
CA SER A 77 1.90 -15.88 -15.57
C SER A 77 2.58 -14.61 -16.06
N ALA A 78 2.88 -14.59 -17.36
CA ALA A 78 3.52 -13.48 -18.04
C ALA A 78 2.55 -12.34 -18.44
N SER A 79 1.28 -12.40 -18.05
CA SER A 79 0.25 -11.45 -18.54
C SER A 79 0.46 -9.98 -18.10
N MET A 80 1.31 -9.77 -17.10
CA MET A 80 1.67 -8.43 -16.58
C MET A 80 3.15 -8.11 -16.84
N GLN A 81 3.81 -8.83 -17.76
CA GLN A 81 5.22 -8.59 -18.10
C GLN A 81 5.43 -7.14 -18.55
N ASN A 82 6.59 -6.63 -18.28
CA ASN A 82 7.10 -5.28 -18.19
C ASN A 82 6.89 -4.66 -16.79
N THR A 83 5.74 -4.87 -16.17
CA THR A 83 5.48 -4.44 -14.78
C THR A 83 5.81 -5.56 -13.78
N LEU A 84 5.24 -6.75 -13.98
CA LEU A 84 5.45 -7.94 -13.14
C LEU A 84 5.97 -9.09 -13.98
N GLN A 85 6.84 -9.92 -13.41
CA GLN A 85 7.37 -11.11 -14.08
C GLN A 85 6.92 -12.38 -13.35
N GLU A 86 6.93 -13.49 -14.08
CA GLU A 86 6.72 -14.81 -13.49
C GLU A 86 7.69 -15.05 -12.35
N GLY A 87 7.18 -15.56 -11.23
CA GLY A 87 7.96 -15.81 -10.01
C GLY A 87 8.11 -14.60 -9.08
N ASP A 88 7.70 -13.39 -9.50
CA ASP A 88 7.61 -12.25 -8.60
C ASP A 88 6.63 -12.56 -7.46
N ARG A 89 6.90 -11.99 -6.27
CA ARG A 89 5.94 -11.94 -5.18
C ARG A 89 5.60 -10.50 -4.91
N VAL A 90 4.31 -10.20 -4.97
CA VAL A 90 3.78 -8.86 -4.75
C VAL A 90 3.07 -8.76 -3.41
N LEU A 91 3.19 -7.62 -2.76
CA LEU A 91 2.39 -7.29 -1.59
C LEU A 91 1.12 -6.57 -2.05
N VAL A 92 0.00 -7.06 -1.57
CA VAL A 92 -1.33 -6.57 -1.89
C VAL A 92 -1.94 -5.94 -0.66
N ASP A 93 -2.32 -4.68 -0.78
CA ASP A 93 -3.04 -3.92 0.23
C ASP A 93 -4.52 -4.32 0.18
N LYS A 94 -5.01 -4.88 1.28
CA LYS A 94 -6.41 -5.30 1.46
C LYS A 94 -7.24 -4.27 2.24
N LEU A 95 -6.58 -3.31 2.88
CA LEU A 95 -7.25 -2.30 3.70
C LEU A 95 -8.05 -1.31 2.87
N THR A 96 -7.44 -0.85 1.79
CA THR A 96 -8.03 0.19 0.94
C THR A 96 -9.44 -0.20 0.47
N PRO A 97 -9.69 -1.41 -0.07
CA PRO A 97 -11.05 -1.86 -0.39
C PRO A 97 -11.95 -2.02 0.84
N TRP A 98 -11.40 -2.42 1.97
CA TRP A 98 -12.19 -2.70 3.17
C TRP A 98 -12.77 -1.45 3.83
N PHE A 99 -12.09 -0.30 3.65
CA PHE A 99 -12.59 1.01 4.09
C PHE A 99 -13.52 1.69 3.06
N GLY A 100 -13.96 0.95 2.03
CA GLY A 100 -14.89 1.45 1.02
C GLY A 100 -14.22 2.29 -0.07
N SER A 101 -12.91 2.21 -0.22
CA SER A 101 -12.21 2.80 -1.36
C SER A 101 -12.36 1.86 -2.57
N GLU A 102 -12.89 2.36 -3.65
CA GLU A 102 -12.98 1.62 -4.90
C GLU A 102 -11.65 1.63 -5.65
N PRO A 103 -11.38 0.60 -6.48
CA PRO A 103 -10.20 0.59 -7.32
C PRO A 103 -10.16 1.80 -8.27
N GLU A 104 -8.97 2.39 -8.41
CA GLU A 104 -8.75 3.54 -9.27
C GLU A 104 -8.09 3.15 -10.60
N ARG A 105 -8.22 4.00 -11.62
CA ARG A 105 -7.57 3.79 -12.92
C ARG A 105 -6.05 3.73 -12.74
N GLY A 106 -5.42 2.78 -13.44
CA GLY A 106 -3.97 2.59 -13.43
C GLY A 106 -3.46 1.71 -12.31
N GLU A 107 -4.27 1.40 -11.29
CA GLU A 107 -3.90 0.48 -10.23
C GLU A 107 -3.79 -0.96 -10.76
N VAL A 108 -2.83 -1.69 -10.21
CA VAL A 108 -2.71 -3.14 -10.42
C VAL A 108 -3.46 -3.83 -9.29
N VAL A 109 -4.51 -4.58 -9.63
CA VAL A 109 -5.38 -5.22 -8.64
C VAL A 109 -5.32 -6.74 -8.75
N VAL A 110 -5.48 -7.40 -7.60
CA VAL A 110 -5.74 -8.83 -7.49
C VAL A 110 -7.23 -9.01 -7.26
N PHE A 111 -7.84 -9.94 -7.97
CA PHE A 111 -9.27 -10.21 -7.89
C PHE A 111 -9.57 -11.68 -8.13
N HIS A 112 -10.66 -12.17 -7.54
CA HIS A 112 -11.14 -13.53 -7.78
C HIS A 112 -11.69 -13.67 -9.18
N ASP A 113 -11.53 -14.84 -9.77
CA ASP A 113 -12.05 -15.16 -11.10
C ASP A 113 -13.55 -14.84 -11.22
N PRO A 114 -13.96 -13.86 -12.06
CA PRO A 114 -15.34 -13.39 -12.09
C PRO A 114 -16.33 -14.30 -12.80
N ASP A 115 -15.89 -15.03 -13.81
CA ASP A 115 -16.75 -15.80 -14.73
C ASP A 115 -16.07 -17.07 -15.26
N GLY A 116 -15.10 -17.64 -14.51
CA GLY A 116 -14.37 -18.83 -14.98
C GLY A 116 -13.31 -18.48 -16.05
N TRP A 117 -12.69 -17.31 -15.97
CA TRP A 117 -11.62 -16.88 -16.88
C TRP A 117 -10.42 -17.83 -16.88
N LEU A 118 -10.23 -18.57 -15.77
CA LEU A 118 -9.19 -19.57 -15.59
C LEU A 118 -9.71 -21.01 -15.79
N ASP A 119 -10.92 -21.18 -16.33
CA ASP A 119 -11.44 -22.51 -16.59
C ASP A 119 -10.65 -23.19 -17.72
N GLY A 120 -10.13 -24.39 -17.40
CA GLY A 120 -9.27 -25.16 -18.31
C GLY A 120 -7.76 -24.92 -18.09
N GLU A 121 -7.36 -23.97 -17.25
CA GLU A 121 -5.96 -23.88 -16.84
C GLU A 121 -5.63 -24.97 -15.80
N PRO A 122 -4.47 -25.66 -15.91
CA PRO A 122 -4.08 -26.67 -14.94
C PRO A 122 -3.85 -26.02 -13.57
N THR A 123 -4.71 -26.34 -12.63
CA THR A 123 -4.51 -25.94 -11.22
C THR A 123 -3.42 -26.83 -10.64
N LEU A 124 -2.30 -26.25 -10.23
CA LEU A 124 -1.25 -26.99 -9.54
C LEU A 124 -1.79 -27.42 -8.17
N GLU A 125 -1.90 -28.74 -7.96
CA GLU A 125 -2.28 -29.26 -6.65
C GLU A 125 -1.26 -28.85 -5.59
N PRO A 126 -1.69 -28.20 -4.48
CA PRO A 126 -0.77 -27.80 -3.44
C PRO A 126 -0.19 -29.03 -2.75
N ASN A 127 1.12 -29.03 -2.53
CA ASN A 127 1.74 -30.06 -1.70
C ASN A 127 1.30 -29.89 -0.22
N ALA A 128 1.55 -30.89 0.62
CA ALA A 128 1.10 -30.90 2.02
C ALA A 128 1.61 -29.67 2.81
N VAL A 129 2.82 -29.20 2.52
CA VAL A 129 3.44 -28.04 3.17
C VAL A 129 2.71 -26.75 2.71
N GLN A 130 2.43 -26.61 1.43
CA GLN A 130 1.70 -25.47 0.89
C GLN A 130 0.27 -25.40 1.45
N ARG A 131 -0.38 -26.55 1.61
CA ARG A 131 -1.72 -26.65 2.21
C ARG A 131 -1.72 -26.19 3.67
N VAL A 132 -0.74 -26.63 4.47
CA VAL A 132 -0.60 -26.19 5.87
C VAL A 132 -0.27 -24.68 5.93
N LEU A 133 0.62 -24.20 5.07
CA LEU A 133 0.97 -22.78 4.98
C LEU A 133 -0.19 -21.91 4.51
N GLY A 134 -1.05 -22.45 3.63
CA GLY A 134 -2.31 -21.82 3.21
C GLY A 134 -3.30 -21.74 4.38
N TRP A 135 -3.48 -22.84 5.12
CA TRP A 135 -4.39 -22.89 6.27
C TRP A 135 -4.02 -21.88 7.38
N ILE A 136 -2.73 -21.67 7.65
CA ILE A 136 -2.27 -20.62 8.59
C ILE A 136 -2.12 -19.24 7.92
N GLY A 137 -2.60 -19.07 6.68
CA GLY A 137 -2.58 -17.82 5.95
C GLY A 137 -1.19 -17.34 5.53
N LEU A 138 -0.16 -18.22 5.54
CA LEU A 138 1.20 -17.89 5.11
C LEU A 138 1.40 -17.91 3.59
N MET A 139 0.49 -18.56 2.89
CA MET A 139 0.40 -18.56 1.42
C MET A 139 -1.05 -18.36 1.01
N PRO A 140 -1.34 -17.78 -0.17
CA PRO A 140 -2.68 -17.82 -0.75
C PRO A 140 -3.12 -19.28 -0.84
N SER A 141 -4.41 -19.55 -0.63
CA SER A 141 -4.94 -20.89 -0.83
C SER A 141 -4.76 -21.23 -2.31
N ALA A 142 -4.20 -22.41 -2.61
CA ALA A 142 -4.00 -22.84 -3.98
C ALA A 142 -5.34 -23.19 -4.69
N GLU A 143 -6.44 -23.13 -3.96
CA GLU A 143 -7.80 -23.33 -4.46
C GLU A 143 -8.47 -22.03 -4.91
N GLU A 144 -7.94 -20.86 -4.49
CA GLU A 144 -8.43 -19.56 -4.94
C GLU A 144 -7.84 -19.26 -6.32
N LYS A 145 -8.70 -19.18 -7.32
CA LYS A 145 -8.35 -18.73 -8.67
C LYS A 145 -8.28 -17.21 -8.69
N ASP A 146 -7.10 -16.66 -8.40
CA ASP A 146 -6.87 -15.23 -8.37
C ASP A 146 -6.16 -14.76 -9.64
N LEU A 147 -6.64 -13.67 -10.19
CA LEU A 147 -6.02 -12.97 -11.32
C LEU A 147 -5.41 -11.64 -10.87
N ILE A 148 -4.38 -11.22 -11.59
CA ILE A 148 -3.78 -9.90 -11.42
C ILE A 148 -3.78 -9.16 -12.76
N LYS A 149 -4.36 -7.95 -12.79
CA LYS A 149 -4.46 -7.10 -13.98
C LYS A 149 -4.42 -5.62 -13.58
N ARG A 150 -4.25 -4.75 -14.58
CA ARG A 150 -4.33 -3.31 -14.40
C ARG A 150 -5.75 -2.81 -14.66
N VAL A 151 -6.25 -1.96 -13.77
CA VAL A 151 -7.51 -1.26 -13.94
C VAL A 151 -7.34 -0.19 -15.02
N VAL A 152 -8.09 -0.31 -16.10
CA VAL A 152 -8.08 0.66 -17.21
C VAL A 152 -9.30 1.56 -17.16
N GLY A 153 -10.44 1.02 -16.75
CA GLY A 153 -11.68 1.78 -16.63
C GLY A 153 -12.40 1.47 -15.33
N VAL A 154 -13.01 2.50 -14.77
CA VAL A 154 -13.83 2.43 -13.54
C VAL A 154 -15.27 2.86 -13.87
N ALA A 155 -16.18 2.72 -12.91
CA ALA A 155 -17.58 3.07 -13.05
C ALA A 155 -17.80 4.42 -13.78
N GLY A 156 -18.67 4.42 -14.79
CA GLY A 156 -18.98 5.57 -15.62
C GLY A 156 -18.07 5.78 -16.84
N ASP A 157 -16.91 5.12 -16.89
CA ASP A 157 -15.97 5.27 -18.01
C ASP A 157 -16.46 4.62 -19.29
N THR A 158 -16.05 5.19 -20.40
CA THR A 158 -16.11 4.56 -21.72
C THR A 158 -14.70 4.19 -22.14
N VAL A 159 -14.41 2.89 -22.24
CA VAL A 159 -13.15 2.36 -22.72
C VAL A 159 -13.33 1.89 -24.16
N GLU A 160 -12.47 2.36 -25.05
CA GLU A 160 -12.53 1.96 -26.46
C GLU A 160 -11.16 1.64 -27.03
N CYS A 161 -11.14 0.63 -27.87
CA CYS A 161 -9.97 0.20 -28.61
C CYS A 161 -10.37 -0.03 -30.07
N LYS A 162 -9.54 0.45 -31.01
CA LYS A 162 -9.80 0.26 -32.44
C LYS A 162 -8.52 -0.14 -33.16
N GLY A 163 -8.50 -1.39 -33.62
CA GLY A 163 -7.36 -1.96 -34.33
C GLY A 163 -6.07 -1.87 -33.52
N THR A 164 -4.99 -1.41 -34.12
CA THR A 164 -3.68 -1.22 -33.48
C THR A 164 -3.49 0.15 -32.85
N GLY A 165 -4.55 0.96 -32.81
CA GLY A 165 -4.50 2.32 -32.28
C GLY A 165 -4.32 2.37 -30.77
N PRO A 166 -4.18 3.59 -30.20
CA PRO A 166 -4.09 3.75 -28.76
C PRO A 166 -5.39 3.36 -28.07
N LEU A 167 -5.28 2.80 -26.89
CA LEU A 167 -6.40 2.65 -25.96
C LEU A 167 -6.92 4.02 -25.57
N LYS A 168 -8.25 4.18 -25.56
CA LYS A 168 -8.89 5.44 -25.16
C LYS A 168 -9.80 5.23 -23.97
N VAL A 169 -9.73 6.18 -23.04
CA VAL A 169 -10.67 6.27 -21.91
C VAL A 169 -11.37 7.62 -22.00
N ASN A 170 -12.70 7.60 -22.06
CA ASN A 170 -13.54 8.80 -22.23
C ASN A 170 -13.14 9.65 -23.46
N GLY A 171 -12.75 8.96 -24.53
CA GLY A 171 -12.34 9.58 -25.80
C GLY A 171 -10.89 10.10 -25.83
N LYS A 172 -10.16 10.08 -24.71
CA LYS A 172 -8.75 10.48 -24.63
C LYS A 172 -7.84 9.28 -24.80
N ALA A 173 -6.86 9.38 -25.68
CA ALA A 173 -5.85 8.36 -25.91
C ALA A 173 -4.88 8.29 -24.71
N LEU A 174 -4.60 7.08 -24.26
CA LEU A 174 -3.60 6.83 -23.21
C LEU A 174 -2.21 6.71 -23.84
N ASN A 175 -1.21 7.28 -23.17
CA ASN A 175 0.18 6.96 -23.38
C ASN A 175 0.57 5.86 -22.38
N GLU A 176 0.89 4.66 -22.86
CA GLU A 176 1.01 3.46 -22.04
C GLU A 176 2.44 2.90 -22.03
N PRO A 177 3.41 3.59 -21.39
CA PRO A 177 4.81 3.14 -21.36
C PRO A 177 5.00 1.83 -20.58
N TYR A 178 4.03 1.43 -19.80
CA TYR A 178 4.02 0.17 -19.03
C TYR A 178 3.66 -1.05 -19.88
N VAL A 179 3.10 -0.87 -21.07
CA VAL A 179 2.79 -1.97 -21.98
C VAL A 179 4.08 -2.66 -22.43
N TYR A 180 4.05 -3.99 -22.53
CA TYR A 180 5.20 -4.80 -22.92
C TYR A 180 5.78 -4.34 -24.27
N PRO A 181 7.10 -4.15 -24.39
CA PRO A 181 7.74 -3.68 -25.62
C PRO A 181 7.38 -4.54 -26.84
N GLY A 182 7.04 -3.89 -27.94
CA GLY A 182 6.63 -4.57 -29.17
C GLY A 182 5.14 -4.94 -29.20
N ASN A 183 4.42 -4.79 -28.10
CA ASN A 183 2.96 -4.97 -28.10
C ASN A 183 2.24 -3.70 -28.59
N THR A 184 1.07 -3.89 -29.17
CA THR A 184 0.15 -2.80 -29.46
C THR A 184 -0.75 -2.55 -28.25
N PRO A 185 -1.17 -1.30 -27.98
CA PRO A 185 -2.10 -0.98 -26.91
C PRO A 185 -3.41 -1.78 -26.98
N CYS A 186 -3.95 -1.92 -28.19
CA CYS A 186 -5.04 -2.83 -28.51
C CYS A 186 -4.47 -4.11 -29.13
N THR A 187 -5.20 -5.22 -29.06
CA THR A 187 -4.78 -6.43 -29.74
C THR A 187 -5.01 -6.33 -31.26
N VAL A 188 -4.28 -7.12 -32.02
CA VAL A 188 -4.41 -7.20 -33.49
C VAL A 188 -5.40 -8.25 -33.96
N ASP A 189 -5.87 -9.12 -33.05
CA ASP A 189 -6.84 -10.15 -33.38
C ASP A 189 -8.27 -9.61 -33.39
N ASP A 190 -9.16 -10.30 -34.10
CA ASP A 190 -10.56 -9.89 -34.24
C ASP A 190 -11.38 -10.08 -32.96
N THR A 191 -10.90 -10.87 -32.01
CA THR A 191 -11.62 -11.23 -30.78
C THR A 191 -11.53 -10.14 -29.72
N GLY A 192 -10.36 -9.59 -29.50
CA GLY A 192 -10.12 -8.57 -28.47
C GLY A 192 -9.68 -7.20 -29.03
N GLY A 193 -9.55 -7.07 -30.38
CA GLY A 193 -8.92 -5.92 -31.02
C GLY A 193 -9.78 -4.68 -31.15
N GLN A 194 -11.10 -4.84 -31.15
CA GLN A 194 -12.01 -3.72 -31.32
C GLN A 194 -13.18 -3.82 -30.33
N PHE A 195 -13.27 -2.82 -29.47
CA PHE A 195 -14.37 -2.75 -28.53
C PHE A 195 -14.64 -1.30 -28.13
N LYS A 196 -15.87 -1.07 -27.69
CA LYS A 196 -16.29 0.16 -27.03
C LYS A 196 -17.28 -0.21 -25.94
N VAL A 197 -16.84 -0.10 -24.70
CA VAL A 197 -17.60 -0.54 -23.54
C VAL A 197 -17.78 0.63 -22.58
N LYS A 198 -18.95 0.70 -21.94
CA LYS A 198 -19.20 1.59 -20.82
C LYS A 198 -19.18 0.76 -19.54
N VAL A 199 -18.34 1.15 -18.60
CA VAL A 199 -18.20 0.46 -17.32
C VAL A 199 -19.37 0.82 -16.41
N PRO A 200 -20.17 -0.16 -15.94
CA PRO A 200 -21.28 0.08 -15.03
C PRO A 200 -20.80 0.39 -13.60
N GLU A 201 -21.71 0.89 -12.76
CA GLU A 201 -21.50 1.04 -11.34
C GLU A 201 -21.11 -0.28 -10.67
N GLY A 202 -20.16 -0.24 -9.72
CA GLY A 202 -19.66 -1.39 -8.99
C GLY A 202 -18.83 -2.38 -9.80
N LYS A 203 -18.39 -2.00 -11.01
CA LYS A 203 -17.55 -2.82 -11.87
C LYS A 203 -16.33 -2.05 -12.36
N ILE A 204 -15.29 -2.80 -12.77
CA ILE A 204 -14.07 -2.28 -13.39
C ILE A 204 -13.77 -3.03 -14.68
N TRP A 205 -13.00 -2.38 -15.57
CA TRP A 205 -12.45 -2.96 -16.78
C TRP A 205 -10.95 -3.11 -16.61
N VAL A 206 -10.44 -4.32 -16.79
CA VAL A 206 -9.04 -4.64 -16.50
C VAL A 206 -8.32 -5.16 -17.73
N MET A 207 -7.03 -4.86 -17.86
CA MET A 207 -6.19 -5.35 -18.95
C MET A 207 -4.81 -5.75 -18.42
N GLY A 208 -4.19 -6.75 -19.07
CA GLY A 208 -2.79 -7.08 -18.81
C GLY A 208 -1.85 -6.09 -19.46
N ASP A 209 -0.68 -5.87 -18.87
CA ASP A 209 0.36 -5.02 -19.44
C ASP A 209 1.05 -5.70 -20.63
N HIS A 210 1.11 -7.04 -20.64
CA HIS A 210 1.51 -7.83 -21.81
C HIS A 210 0.30 -8.10 -22.70
N ARG A 211 -0.12 -7.11 -23.46
CA ARG A 211 -1.36 -7.06 -24.25
C ARG A 211 -1.62 -8.28 -25.12
N GLN A 212 -0.60 -8.83 -25.79
CA GLN A 212 -0.70 -10.02 -26.64
C GLN A 212 -0.58 -11.35 -25.88
N ASN A 213 -0.30 -11.30 -24.58
CA ASN A 213 -0.21 -12.50 -23.74
C ASN A 213 -1.09 -12.37 -22.49
N SER A 214 -2.28 -11.83 -22.64
CA SER A 214 -3.23 -11.64 -21.54
C SER A 214 -4.64 -11.93 -21.99
N LEU A 215 -5.23 -12.98 -21.42
CA LEU A 215 -6.67 -13.19 -21.45
C LEU A 215 -7.27 -12.32 -20.33
N ASP A 216 -7.90 -11.24 -20.73
CA ASP A 216 -8.45 -10.22 -19.82
C ASP A 216 -9.83 -9.74 -20.30
N SER A 217 -10.34 -8.66 -19.75
CA SER A 217 -11.67 -8.10 -20.07
C SER A 217 -12.00 -8.09 -21.56
N ARG A 218 -11.02 -7.92 -22.43
CA ARG A 218 -11.19 -7.85 -23.88
C ARG A 218 -11.73 -9.15 -24.47
N TYR A 219 -11.30 -10.28 -23.93
CA TYR A 219 -11.64 -11.62 -24.43
C TYR A 219 -12.90 -12.20 -23.80
N HIS A 220 -13.36 -11.60 -22.71
CA HIS A 220 -14.49 -12.07 -21.91
C HIS A 220 -15.78 -11.27 -22.12
N GLN A 221 -15.87 -10.49 -23.22
CA GLN A 221 -17.03 -9.63 -23.52
C GLN A 221 -18.34 -10.41 -23.73
N ASN A 222 -18.25 -11.68 -24.07
CA ASN A 222 -19.39 -12.55 -24.27
C ASN A 222 -19.84 -13.30 -23.01
N ASP A 223 -19.06 -13.21 -21.92
CA ASP A 223 -19.37 -13.85 -20.65
C ASP A 223 -20.49 -13.09 -19.91
N SER A 224 -20.99 -13.66 -18.83
CA SER A 224 -22.14 -13.11 -18.09
C SER A 224 -21.89 -11.68 -17.57
N ASN A 225 -20.67 -11.40 -17.14
CA ASN A 225 -20.23 -10.08 -16.70
C ASN A 225 -19.74 -9.17 -17.86
N LYS A 226 -19.78 -9.66 -19.12
CA LYS A 226 -19.33 -8.91 -20.32
C LYS A 226 -17.88 -8.39 -20.19
N GLY A 227 -17.01 -9.22 -19.64
CA GLY A 227 -15.62 -8.88 -19.39
C GLY A 227 -15.40 -7.90 -18.22
N MET A 228 -16.45 -7.54 -17.49
CA MET A 228 -16.34 -6.67 -16.33
C MET A 228 -16.02 -7.45 -15.08
N VAL A 229 -15.16 -6.92 -14.21
CA VAL A 229 -14.88 -7.47 -12.89
C VAL A 229 -15.70 -6.70 -11.85
N PRO A 230 -16.54 -7.37 -11.07
CA PRO A 230 -17.22 -6.75 -9.93
C PRO A 230 -16.20 -6.23 -8.90
N VAL A 231 -16.38 -5.02 -8.40
CA VAL A 231 -15.52 -4.45 -7.34
C VAL A 231 -15.51 -5.33 -6.09
N SER A 232 -16.62 -6.01 -5.80
CA SER A 232 -16.73 -6.94 -4.68
C SER A 232 -15.84 -8.17 -4.78
N GLN A 233 -15.32 -8.48 -5.97
CA GLN A 233 -14.36 -9.58 -6.18
C GLN A 233 -12.90 -9.12 -6.12
N VAL A 234 -12.66 -7.82 -5.97
CA VAL A 234 -11.30 -7.29 -5.81
C VAL A 234 -10.79 -7.61 -4.42
N VAL A 235 -9.71 -8.38 -4.36
CA VAL A 235 -9.00 -8.74 -3.11
C VAL A 235 -8.22 -7.55 -2.56
N GLY A 236 -7.56 -6.80 -3.45
CA GLY A 236 -6.79 -5.63 -3.07
C GLY A 236 -5.89 -5.09 -4.19
N ARG A 237 -5.16 -4.03 -3.86
CA ARG A 237 -4.22 -3.36 -4.74
C ARG A 237 -2.80 -3.88 -4.52
N ALA A 238 -2.12 -4.28 -5.58
CA ALA A 238 -0.70 -4.60 -5.55
C ALA A 238 0.12 -3.30 -5.44
N ILE A 239 0.94 -3.20 -4.40
CA ILE A 239 1.68 -1.96 -4.07
C ILE A 239 3.19 -2.08 -4.24
N VAL A 240 3.74 -3.27 -4.05
CA VAL A 240 5.19 -3.51 -4.04
C VAL A 240 5.50 -4.90 -4.60
N VAL A 241 6.53 -4.98 -5.45
CA VAL A 241 7.22 -6.24 -5.75
C VAL A 241 8.20 -6.51 -4.62
N ALA A 242 7.92 -7.54 -3.80
CA ALA A 242 8.69 -7.83 -2.58
C ALA A 242 9.75 -8.92 -2.78
N TRP A 243 9.66 -9.70 -3.83
CA TRP A 243 10.61 -10.76 -4.16
C TRP A 243 10.66 -10.97 -5.68
N PRO A 244 11.83 -11.26 -6.25
CA PRO A 244 13.16 -11.34 -5.62
C PRO A 244 13.69 -9.95 -5.22
N PRO A 245 14.64 -9.84 -4.27
CA PRO A 245 15.17 -8.54 -3.82
C PRO A 245 15.78 -7.69 -4.94
N THR A 246 16.28 -8.33 -5.99
CA THR A 246 16.84 -7.65 -7.18
C THR A 246 15.78 -6.91 -8.01
N ARG A 247 14.49 -7.17 -7.75
CA ARG A 247 13.35 -6.56 -8.44
C ARG A 247 12.47 -5.71 -7.51
N TRP A 248 12.94 -5.42 -6.31
CA TRP A 248 12.20 -4.55 -5.40
C TRP A 248 11.81 -3.24 -6.08
N SER A 249 10.52 -2.99 -6.13
CA SER A 249 9.97 -1.76 -6.72
C SER A 249 8.56 -1.53 -6.19
N THR A 250 8.16 -0.28 -6.10
CA THR A 250 6.76 0.08 -5.91
C THR A 250 5.99 -0.03 -7.23
N LEU A 251 4.68 -0.15 -7.14
CA LEU A 251 3.76 -0.20 -8.28
C LEU A 251 2.91 1.09 -8.28
N PRO A 252 3.48 2.23 -8.69
CA PRO A 252 2.75 3.48 -8.75
C PRO A 252 1.70 3.45 -9.86
N VAL A 253 0.69 4.28 -9.73
CA VAL A 253 -0.24 4.58 -10.82
C VAL A 253 0.54 5.35 -11.89
N PRO A 254 0.51 4.93 -13.16
CA PRO A 254 1.15 5.68 -14.24
C PRO A 254 0.52 7.05 -14.46
N ASP A 255 1.34 8.08 -14.70
CA ASP A 255 0.92 9.49 -14.89
C ASP A 255 -0.16 9.68 -15.96
N THR A 256 -0.24 8.77 -16.92
CA THR A 256 -1.27 8.80 -17.98
C THR A 256 -2.70 8.73 -17.44
N PHE A 257 -2.88 8.12 -16.26
CA PHE A 257 -4.18 8.02 -15.60
C PHE A 257 -4.49 9.21 -14.70
N GLU A 258 -3.50 10.00 -14.30
CA GLU A 258 -3.67 11.25 -13.54
C GLU A 258 -4.19 12.40 -14.42
N GLN A 259 -4.00 12.31 -15.74
CA GLN A 259 -4.55 13.26 -16.67
C GLN A 259 -6.08 13.18 -16.64
N ASN A 260 -6.76 14.30 -16.36
CA ASN A 260 -8.23 14.44 -16.26
C ASN A 260 -9.00 13.55 -17.26
N LEU A 261 -9.11 12.26 -16.97
CA LEU A 261 -9.86 11.26 -17.73
C LEU A 261 -11.34 11.24 -17.33
N SER A 262 -11.74 12.10 -16.39
CA SER A 262 -13.14 12.20 -15.98
C SER A 262 -14.02 12.47 -17.18
N ALA A 263 -15.06 11.65 -17.35
CA ALA A 263 -16.15 11.99 -18.26
C ALA A 263 -16.67 13.36 -17.81
N ALA A 264 -16.72 14.34 -18.71
CA ALA A 264 -17.32 15.63 -18.40
C ALA A 264 -18.74 15.38 -17.91
N ALA A 265 -18.96 15.49 -16.60
CA ALA A 265 -20.30 15.40 -16.05
C ALA A 265 -21.10 16.54 -16.65
N PRO A 266 -22.21 16.28 -17.39
CA PRO A 266 -23.06 17.34 -17.85
C PRO A 266 -23.73 17.96 -16.61
N GLY A 267 -23.19 19.05 -16.08
CA GLY A 267 -23.83 19.76 -14.97
C GLY A 267 -22.90 20.43 -13.93
N ALA A 268 -21.58 20.30 -14.00
CA ALA A 268 -20.70 20.95 -13.02
C ALA A 268 -20.60 22.49 -13.15
N LEU A 269 -21.25 23.11 -14.14
CA LEU A 269 -21.27 24.58 -14.31
C LEU A 269 -22.22 25.29 -13.33
N GLY A 270 -23.05 24.57 -12.57
CA GLY A 270 -24.06 25.17 -11.68
C GLY A 270 -23.56 25.57 -10.30
N LEU A 271 -22.49 24.97 -9.78
CA LEU A 271 -22.07 25.18 -8.38
C LEU A 271 -20.97 26.25 -8.19
N ALA A 272 -20.18 26.56 -9.22
CA ALA A 272 -19.18 27.62 -9.14
C ALA A 272 -19.77 29.03 -9.00
N GLY A 273 -21.02 29.25 -9.42
CA GLY A 273 -21.72 30.54 -9.27
C GLY A 273 -22.43 30.74 -7.92
N ALA A 274 -22.78 29.67 -7.21
CA ALA A 274 -23.59 29.77 -6.00
C ALA A 274 -22.78 30.18 -4.74
N VAL A 275 -21.51 29.76 -4.66
CA VAL A 275 -20.67 30.06 -3.50
C VAL A 275 -20.39 31.56 -3.32
N PRO A 276 -20.01 32.32 -4.36
CA PRO A 276 -19.79 33.76 -4.20
C PRO A 276 -21.07 34.52 -3.88
N LEU A 277 -22.23 34.06 -4.35
CA LEU A 277 -23.52 34.71 -4.09
C LEU A 277 -23.96 34.55 -2.63
N VAL A 278 -23.76 33.39 -2.05
CA VAL A 278 -24.07 33.10 -0.64
C VAL A 278 -23.13 33.90 0.29
N LEU A 279 -21.85 33.98 -0.03
CA LEU A 279 -20.87 34.76 0.76
C LEU A 279 -21.13 36.27 0.63
N TRP A 280 -21.53 36.75 -0.54
CA TRP A 280 -21.90 38.15 -0.76
C TRP A 280 -23.16 38.54 0.03
N ARG A 281 -24.18 37.65 0.05
CA ARG A 281 -25.43 37.87 0.79
C ARG A 281 -25.18 37.87 2.31
N ARG A 282 -24.29 36.99 2.79
CA ARG A 282 -23.91 36.94 4.21
C ARG A 282 -23.12 38.18 4.67
N ARG A 283 -22.26 38.76 3.81
CA ARG A 283 -21.56 40.02 4.08
C ARG A 283 -22.49 41.23 4.15
N ARG A 284 -23.56 41.26 3.33
CA ARG A 284 -24.55 42.36 3.40
C ARG A 284 -25.38 42.31 4.68
N LEU A 285 -25.72 41.12 5.18
CA LEU A 285 -26.51 40.99 6.41
C LEU A 285 -25.70 41.41 7.66
N LEU A 286 -24.39 41.22 7.65
CA LEU A 286 -23.50 41.62 8.77
C LEU A 286 -23.15 43.15 8.73
N ALA A 287 -23.34 43.83 7.62
CA ALA A 287 -23.06 45.24 7.48
C ALA A 287 -24.24 46.15 7.91
N THR A 288 -25.40 45.58 8.21
CA THR A 288 -26.62 46.33 8.60
C THR A 288 -26.80 46.41 10.12
N GLU A 289 -25.96 45.76 10.91
CA GLU A 289 -25.98 45.85 12.37
C GLU A 289 -24.83 46.75 12.93
N SER A 290 -24.82 48.04 12.59
CA SER A 290 -24.02 49.03 13.31
C SER A 290 -24.88 49.67 14.38
N PRO A 291 -24.47 49.67 15.66
CA PRO A 291 -25.24 50.30 16.74
C PRO A 291 -25.22 51.84 16.58
N ARG A 292 -26.39 52.43 16.56
CA ARG A 292 -26.57 53.88 16.71
C ARG A 292 -26.05 54.31 18.12
N VAL A 293 -24.96 55.02 18.15
CA VAL A 293 -24.57 55.74 19.33
C VAL A 293 -25.49 56.95 19.45
N SER A 294 -26.36 56.94 20.44
CA SER A 294 -27.19 58.07 20.85
C SER A 294 -26.31 59.04 21.64
N GLY A 295 -25.94 60.15 21.04
CA GLY A 295 -25.31 61.28 21.70
C GLY A 295 -26.39 62.16 22.32
N THR A 296 -26.48 62.17 23.65
CA THR A 296 -27.19 63.18 24.43
C THR A 296 -26.33 64.42 24.56
N GLY A 297 -26.70 65.45 23.83
CA GLY A 297 -26.18 66.79 24.07
C GLY A 297 -26.94 67.43 25.25
N THR A 298 -26.19 67.88 26.26
CA THR A 298 -26.65 68.79 27.27
C THR A 298 -26.15 70.19 26.93
N ALA A 299 -27.12 71.09 26.79
CA ALA A 299 -26.93 72.52 26.72
C ALA A 299 -26.64 73.08 28.13
N GLY A 300 -25.77 74.01 28.21
CA GLY A 300 -25.50 74.92 29.31
C GLY A 300 -24.98 76.24 28.75
#